data_6693249b3cac79f6f26579d11004910b
#
_entry.id   6693249b3cac79f6f26579d11004910b
#
_cell.length_a   1.000
_cell.length_b   1.000
_cell.length_c   1.000
_cell.angle_alpha   90.00
_cell.angle_beta   90.00
_cell.angle_gamma   90.00
#
_symmetry.space_group_name_H-M   'P 1'
#
loop_
_entity.id
_entity.type
_entity.pdbx_description
1 polymer ?
#
loop_
_entity_poly.entity_id
_entity_poly.type
_entity_poly.pdbx_seq_one_letter_code
_entity_poly.pdbx_strand_id
1 'polypeptide(L)'
;MRPFPKTFAAVMALVALLCPLASVAAETQGTIAESGGAHGINERMVELILQLAVIFIAVKIGGFVCRRYLRIPDVLGELAAGILLGPYLLGPVLGLFAAPVAGAFPVSHELYGVATLASIVLLYLAGLETDIGMFMRYSVVGSAVGVGGVVVSFILGDLAAVLFGLAPSFGSPAALFMGTISTATSVGITARVLSQRNKLDSPEGVTVLAGAVVDDVLGIVVLAVVVGVCRVQATGGAVDWVQIGVIAARALGFWV
;
A
#
# COMPACT_ATOMS: atom_id res chain seq x y z
N MET A 1 33.09 -11.94 -17.26
CA MET A 1 31.62 -12.11 -17.38
C MET A 1 31.22 -13.31 -16.51
N ARG A 2 30.54 -13.09 -15.38
CA ARG A 2 30.02 -14.21 -14.57
C ARG A 2 28.74 -14.71 -15.25
N PRO A 3 28.57 -16.03 -15.45
CA PRO A 3 27.36 -16.55 -16.08
C PRO A 3 26.11 -16.17 -15.25
N PHE A 4 25.07 -15.77 -15.92
CA PHE A 4 23.76 -15.51 -15.32
C PHE A 4 23.36 -16.72 -14.46
N PRO A 5 22.98 -16.51 -13.19
CA PRO A 5 22.71 -17.62 -12.30
C PRO A 5 21.53 -18.45 -12.82
N LYS A 6 21.67 -19.78 -12.74
CA LYS A 6 20.67 -20.78 -13.17
C LYS A 6 19.27 -20.50 -12.61
N THR A 7 19.18 -19.73 -11.53
CA THR A 7 17.95 -19.22 -10.92
C THR A 7 17.20 -18.18 -11.75
N PHE A 8 17.91 -17.35 -12.57
CA PHE A 8 17.23 -16.42 -13.48
C PHE A 8 16.53 -17.20 -14.62
N ALA A 9 17.18 -18.23 -15.13
CA ALA A 9 16.59 -19.13 -16.11
C ALA A 9 15.39 -19.90 -15.51
N ALA A 10 15.44 -20.30 -14.24
CA ALA A 10 14.33 -20.95 -13.55
C ALA A 10 13.14 -20.00 -13.32
N VAL A 11 13.40 -18.72 -13.00
CA VAL A 11 12.35 -17.70 -12.87
C VAL A 11 11.70 -17.42 -14.22
N MET A 12 12.48 -17.29 -15.27
CA MET A 12 11.97 -17.10 -16.64
C MET A 12 11.21 -18.34 -17.14
N ALA A 13 11.67 -19.55 -16.82
CA ALA A 13 10.97 -20.79 -17.12
C ALA A 13 9.64 -20.90 -16.35
N LEU A 14 9.60 -20.45 -15.07
CA LEU A 14 8.38 -20.42 -14.27
C LEU A 14 7.36 -19.40 -14.84
N VAL A 15 7.83 -18.22 -15.25
CA VAL A 15 7.00 -17.22 -15.94
C VAL A 15 6.45 -17.77 -17.26
N ALA A 16 7.29 -18.47 -18.03
CA ALA A 16 6.86 -19.11 -19.28
C ALA A 16 5.87 -20.29 -19.05
N LEU A 17 5.97 -20.97 -17.91
CA LEU A 17 5.07 -22.06 -17.51
C LEU A 17 3.73 -21.52 -16.99
N LEU A 18 3.71 -20.28 -16.49
CA LEU A 18 2.50 -19.57 -16.03
C LEU A 18 1.74 -18.93 -17.21
N CYS A 19 2.40 -18.71 -18.35
CA CYS A 19 1.79 -18.11 -19.54
C CYS A 19 0.58 -18.91 -20.10
N PRO A 20 0.58 -20.24 -20.20
CA PRO A 20 -0.60 -21.02 -20.63
C PRO A 20 -1.72 -21.05 -19.58
N LEU A 21 -1.42 -20.87 -18.28
CA LEU A 21 -2.44 -20.70 -17.24
C LEU A 21 -3.16 -19.36 -17.37
N ALA A 22 -2.45 -18.34 -17.84
CA ALA A 22 -3.00 -17.02 -18.12
C ALA A 22 -3.97 -17.02 -19.30
N SER A 23 -3.74 -17.83 -20.35
CA SER A 23 -4.66 -17.94 -21.47
C SER A 23 -5.98 -18.64 -21.08
N VAL A 24 -5.93 -19.61 -20.18
CA VAL A 24 -7.12 -20.26 -19.60
C VAL A 24 -7.92 -19.28 -18.76
N ALA A 25 -7.26 -18.42 -17.97
CA ALA A 25 -7.92 -17.39 -17.18
C ALA A 25 -8.57 -16.31 -18.06
N ALA A 26 -7.96 -15.94 -19.19
CA ALA A 26 -8.50 -14.96 -20.14
C ALA A 26 -9.75 -15.48 -20.89
N GLU A 27 -9.80 -16.78 -21.22
CA GLU A 27 -11.00 -17.39 -21.81
C GLU A 27 -12.16 -17.46 -20.81
N THR A 28 -11.87 -17.66 -19.52
CA THR A 28 -12.89 -17.72 -18.47
C THR A 28 -13.54 -16.34 -18.23
N GLN A 29 -12.79 -15.25 -18.36
CA GLN A 29 -13.33 -13.87 -18.20
C GLN A 29 -14.38 -13.50 -19.26
N GLY A 30 -14.29 -14.04 -20.47
CA GLY A 30 -15.26 -13.79 -21.55
C GLY A 30 -16.63 -14.43 -21.30
N THR A 31 -16.70 -15.50 -20.52
CA THR A 31 -17.91 -16.30 -20.29
C THR A 31 -18.70 -15.87 -19.04
N ILE A 32 -18.09 -15.12 -18.14
CA ILE A 32 -18.67 -14.74 -16.82
C ILE A 32 -19.77 -13.67 -16.92
N ALA A 33 -19.80 -12.90 -18.02
CA ALA A 33 -20.73 -11.77 -18.16
C ALA A 33 -22.21 -12.18 -18.31
N GLU A 34 -22.52 -13.44 -18.56
CA GLU A 34 -23.89 -13.89 -18.90
C GLU A 34 -24.54 -14.91 -17.94
N SER A 35 -23.81 -15.45 -16.92
CA SER A 35 -24.39 -16.48 -16.05
C SER A 35 -24.67 -15.99 -14.64
N GLY A 36 -25.84 -15.43 -14.42
CA GLY A 36 -26.36 -15.04 -13.09
C GLY A 36 -26.88 -16.25 -12.29
N GLY A 37 -26.04 -17.20 -11.91
CA GLY A 37 -26.43 -18.37 -11.12
C GLY A 37 -25.26 -19.01 -10.37
N ALA A 38 -25.49 -20.15 -9.70
CA ALA A 38 -24.46 -20.90 -8.95
C ALA A 38 -23.20 -21.23 -9.79
N HIS A 39 -23.33 -21.36 -11.11
CA HIS A 39 -22.22 -21.54 -12.06
C HIS A 39 -21.28 -20.32 -12.07
N GLY A 40 -21.82 -19.10 -12.12
CA GLY A 40 -21.01 -17.88 -12.13
C GLY A 40 -20.25 -17.65 -10.80
N ILE A 41 -20.80 -18.10 -9.67
CA ILE A 41 -20.10 -18.04 -8.37
C ILE A 41 -18.90 -19.00 -8.36
N ASN A 42 -19.09 -20.22 -8.88
CA ASN A 42 -18.03 -21.22 -8.92
C ASN A 42 -16.86 -20.78 -9.82
N GLU A 43 -17.15 -20.20 -10.98
CA GLU A 43 -16.13 -19.66 -11.89
C GLU A 43 -15.33 -18.54 -11.26
N ARG A 44 -15.98 -17.57 -10.58
CA ARG A 44 -15.31 -16.49 -9.85
C ARG A 44 -14.43 -17.01 -8.71
N MET A 45 -14.85 -18.06 -8.01
CA MET A 45 -14.04 -18.68 -6.97
C MET A 45 -12.80 -19.36 -7.54
N VAL A 46 -12.92 -20.04 -8.67
CA VAL A 46 -11.77 -20.66 -9.37
C VAL A 46 -10.78 -19.57 -9.81
N GLU A 47 -11.26 -18.49 -10.41
CA GLU A 47 -10.43 -17.35 -10.79
C GLU A 47 -9.71 -16.74 -9.59
N LEU A 48 -10.41 -16.49 -8.48
CA LEU A 48 -9.84 -15.99 -7.26
C LEU A 48 -8.73 -16.92 -6.72
N ILE A 49 -8.96 -18.23 -6.72
CA ILE A 49 -7.96 -19.20 -6.24
C ILE A 49 -6.73 -19.18 -7.12
N LEU A 50 -6.88 -19.10 -8.45
CA LEU A 50 -5.76 -18.99 -9.38
C LEU A 50 -4.99 -17.68 -9.19
N GLN A 51 -5.68 -16.55 -9.06
CA GLN A 51 -5.06 -15.26 -8.77
C GLN A 51 -4.25 -15.30 -7.47
N LEU A 52 -4.83 -15.83 -6.38
CA LEU A 52 -4.14 -15.98 -5.11
C LEU A 52 -2.92 -16.90 -5.21
N ALA A 53 -3.03 -18.03 -5.91
CA ALA A 53 -1.92 -18.95 -6.09
C ALA A 53 -0.74 -18.28 -6.81
N VAL A 54 -1.01 -17.55 -7.89
CA VAL A 54 0.03 -16.82 -8.63
C VAL A 54 0.64 -15.70 -7.78
N ILE A 55 -0.19 -14.93 -7.07
CA ILE A 55 0.27 -13.88 -6.17
C ILE A 55 1.18 -14.47 -5.08
N PHE A 56 0.77 -15.54 -4.40
CA PHE A 56 1.59 -16.17 -3.35
C PHE A 56 2.94 -16.68 -3.85
N ILE A 57 2.96 -17.31 -5.02
CA ILE A 57 4.20 -17.80 -5.65
C ILE A 57 5.12 -16.62 -5.97
N ALA A 58 4.60 -15.59 -6.64
CA ALA A 58 5.39 -14.45 -7.05
C ALA A 58 5.93 -13.63 -5.86
N VAL A 59 5.12 -13.43 -4.82
CA VAL A 59 5.50 -12.76 -3.58
C VAL A 59 6.63 -13.53 -2.89
N LYS A 60 6.54 -14.87 -2.81
CA LYS A 60 7.61 -15.69 -2.24
C LYS A 60 8.89 -15.63 -3.05
N ILE A 61 8.80 -15.64 -4.37
CA ILE A 61 9.95 -15.50 -5.25
C ILE A 61 10.57 -14.09 -5.09
N GLY A 62 9.76 -13.03 -5.10
CA GLY A 62 10.20 -11.66 -4.91
C GLY A 62 10.92 -11.44 -3.59
N GLY A 63 10.35 -11.91 -2.48
CA GLY A 63 10.98 -11.87 -1.16
C GLY A 63 12.30 -12.65 -1.12
N PHE A 64 12.32 -13.87 -1.67
CA PHE A 64 13.54 -14.67 -1.76
C PHE A 64 14.65 -13.97 -2.56
N VAL A 65 14.33 -13.40 -3.72
CA VAL A 65 15.27 -12.68 -4.58
C VAL A 65 15.86 -11.47 -3.85
N CYS A 66 15.01 -10.67 -3.21
CA CYS A 66 15.46 -9.48 -2.47
C CYS A 66 16.38 -9.84 -1.31
N ARG A 67 16.00 -10.83 -0.50
CA ARG A 67 16.83 -11.29 0.62
C ARG A 67 18.15 -11.90 0.15
N ARG A 68 18.13 -12.73 -0.91
CA ARG A 68 19.29 -13.50 -1.34
C ARG A 68 20.29 -12.69 -2.16
N TYR A 69 19.81 -11.83 -3.05
CA TYR A 69 20.67 -11.12 -4.03
C TYR A 69 20.88 -9.65 -3.66
N LEU A 70 19.85 -8.97 -3.20
CA LEU A 70 19.91 -7.55 -2.88
C LEU A 70 20.27 -7.29 -1.41
N ARG A 71 20.18 -8.32 -0.54
CA ARG A 71 20.41 -8.20 0.91
C ARG A 71 19.53 -7.15 1.59
N ILE A 72 18.35 -6.91 1.04
CA ILE A 72 17.30 -6.04 1.60
C ILE A 72 16.20 -6.90 2.21
N PRO A 73 15.35 -6.34 3.09
CA PRO A 73 14.22 -7.05 3.67
C PRO A 73 13.33 -7.69 2.61
N ASP A 74 12.87 -8.92 2.86
CA ASP A 74 12.03 -9.69 1.94
C ASP A 74 10.70 -9.00 1.63
N VAL A 75 10.15 -8.24 2.59
CA VAL A 75 8.94 -7.43 2.42
C VAL A 75 9.00 -6.52 1.20
N LEU A 76 10.15 -5.88 0.94
CA LEU A 76 10.31 -5.02 -0.23
C LEU A 76 10.20 -5.80 -1.54
N GLY A 77 10.70 -7.03 -1.57
CA GLY A 77 10.54 -7.93 -2.71
C GLY A 77 9.11 -8.44 -2.88
N GLU A 78 8.43 -8.70 -1.77
CA GLU A 78 7.01 -9.07 -1.76
C GLU A 78 6.14 -7.94 -2.33
N LEU A 79 6.37 -6.70 -1.90
CA LEU A 79 5.67 -5.52 -2.42
C LEU A 79 5.98 -5.27 -3.90
N ALA A 80 7.26 -5.34 -4.28
CA ALA A 80 7.67 -5.17 -5.68
C ALA A 80 7.00 -6.22 -6.58
N ALA A 81 6.93 -7.49 -6.14
CA ALA A 81 6.23 -8.54 -6.86
C ALA A 81 4.74 -8.24 -7.02
N GLY A 82 4.08 -7.72 -5.97
CA GLY A 82 2.68 -7.30 -6.03
C GLY A 82 2.45 -6.15 -7.01
N ILE A 83 3.34 -5.15 -7.05
CA ILE A 83 3.27 -4.04 -8.02
C ILE A 83 3.46 -4.56 -9.44
N LEU A 84 4.44 -5.43 -9.66
CA LEU A 84 4.73 -6.01 -10.98
C LEU A 84 3.57 -6.85 -11.51
N LEU A 85 2.93 -7.66 -10.65
CA LEU A 85 1.77 -8.46 -11.02
C LEU A 85 0.47 -7.65 -11.03
N GLY A 86 0.49 -6.43 -10.53
CA GLY A 86 -0.69 -5.58 -10.44
C GLY A 86 -1.34 -5.25 -11.79
N PRO A 87 -2.57 -4.72 -11.77
CA PRO A 87 -3.36 -4.46 -12.97
C PRO A 87 -2.75 -3.40 -13.90
N TYR A 88 -1.76 -2.63 -13.42
CA TYR A 88 -1.12 -1.55 -14.18
C TYR A 88 0.16 -1.96 -14.92
N LEU A 89 0.70 -3.15 -14.65
CA LEU A 89 1.96 -3.63 -15.25
C LEU A 89 1.75 -4.98 -15.96
N LEU A 90 2.21 -6.08 -15.35
CA LEU A 90 2.18 -7.39 -15.97
C LEU A 90 0.82 -8.11 -15.85
N GLY A 91 -0.02 -7.72 -14.91
CA GLY A 91 -1.28 -8.40 -14.63
C GLY A 91 -2.19 -8.54 -15.85
N PRO A 92 -2.46 -7.47 -16.63
CA PRO A 92 -3.27 -7.57 -17.85
C PRO A 92 -2.59 -8.41 -18.94
N VAL A 93 -1.27 -8.32 -19.07
CA VAL A 93 -0.51 -9.09 -20.06
C VAL A 93 -0.54 -10.59 -19.75
N LEU A 94 -0.55 -10.93 -18.47
CA LEU A 94 -0.66 -12.31 -17.98
C LEU A 94 -2.12 -12.80 -17.88
N GLY A 95 -3.11 -11.99 -18.23
CA GLY A 95 -4.53 -12.32 -18.08
C GLY A 95 -5.00 -12.51 -16.64
N LEU A 96 -4.24 -12.03 -15.66
CA LEU A 96 -4.58 -12.14 -14.22
C LEU A 96 -5.57 -11.06 -13.77
N PHE A 97 -5.55 -9.91 -14.44
CA PHE A 97 -6.41 -8.76 -14.14
C PHE A 97 -6.91 -8.14 -15.43
N ALA A 98 -8.13 -7.60 -15.39
CA ALA A 98 -8.63 -6.78 -16.48
C ALA A 98 -7.75 -5.54 -16.67
N ALA A 99 -7.61 -5.08 -17.92
CA ALA A 99 -6.91 -3.81 -18.17
C ALA A 99 -7.60 -2.66 -17.44
N PRO A 100 -6.85 -1.74 -16.81
CA PRO A 100 -7.43 -0.64 -16.07
C PRO A 100 -8.23 0.27 -17.00
N VAL A 101 -9.52 0.44 -16.70
CA VAL A 101 -10.43 1.36 -17.40
C VAL A 101 -10.66 2.56 -16.49
N ALA A 102 -10.66 3.76 -17.08
CA ALA A 102 -10.92 4.98 -16.32
C ALA A 102 -12.27 4.91 -15.60
N GLY A 103 -12.25 5.07 -14.28
CA GLY A 103 -13.44 5.03 -13.42
C GLY A 103 -13.88 3.64 -12.96
N ALA A 104 -13.27 2.56 -13.43
CA ALA A 104 -13.51 1.21 -12.93
C ALA A 104 -12.43 0.76 -11.95
N PHE A 105 -12.83 -0.01 -10.93
CA PHE A 105 -11.88 -0.59 -9.99
C PHE A 105 -11.19 -1.80 -10.66
N PRO A 106 -9.86 -1.79 -10.82
CA PRO A 106 -9.16 -2.74 -11.68
C PRO A 106 -8.95 -4.12 -11.04
N VAL A 107 -9.52 -4.37 -9.87
CA VAL A 107 -9.37 -5.62 -9.10
C VAL A 107 -10.76 -6.18 -8.79
N SER A 108 -10.92 -7.50 -8.82
CA SER A 108 -12.18 -8.15 -8.46
C SER A 108 -12.58 -7.84 -7.01
N HIS A 109 -13.87 -7.75 -6.74
CA HIS A 109 -14.39 -7.47 -5.40
C HIS A 109 -13.99 -8.56 -4.40
N GLU A 110 -13.91 -9.81 -4.86
CA GLU A 110 -13.52 -10.99 -4.09
C GLU A 110 -12.06 -10.86 -3.63
N LEU A 111 -11.13 -10.53 -4.56
CA LEU A 111 -9.72 -10.33 -4.24
C LEU A 111 -9.51 -9.11 -3.33
N TYR A 112 -10.27 -8.03 -3.56
CA TYR A 112 -10.25 -6.86 -2.68
C TYR A 112 -10.72 -7.23 -1.25
N GLY A 113 -11.77 -8.06 -1.13
CA GLY A 113 -12.24 -8.56 0.17
C GLY A 113 -11.16 -9.35 0.90
N VAL A 114 -10.48 -10.28 0.21
CA VAL A 114 -9.35 -11.05 0.78
C VAL A 114 -8.20 -10.13 1.20
N ALA A 115 -7.83 -9.15 0.36
CA ALA A 115 -6.78 -8.19 0.69
C ALA A 115 -7.13 -7.34 1.91
N THR A 116 -8.40 -6.93 2.05
CA THR A 116 -8.89 -6.18 3.22
C THR A 116 -8.81 -7.02 4.49
N LEU A 117 -9.25 -8.27 4.46
CA LEU A 117 -9.13 -9.18 5.60
C LEU A 117 -7.66 -9.42 5.97
N ALA A 118 -6.79 -9.63 4.98
CA ALA A 118 -5.36 -9.82 5.21
C ALA A 118 -4.72 -8.57 5.84
N SER A 119 -5.11 -7.37 5.42
CA SER A 119 -4.61 -6.12 6.01
C SER A 119 -5.07 -5.92 7.45
N ILE A 120 -6.32 -6.29 7.79
CA ILE A 120 -6.82 -6.24 9.18
C ILE A 120 -6.00 -7.20 10.06
N VAL A 121 -5.78 -8.43 9.60
CA VAL A 121 -4.97 -9.42 10.35
C VAL A 121 -3.52 -8.93 10.50
N LEU A 122 -2.93 -8.35 9.45
CA LEU A 122 -1.58 -7.79 9.51
C LEU A 122 -1.45 -6.68 10.56
N LEU A 123 -2.40 -5.74 10.57
CA LEU A 123 -2.43 -4.64 11.53
C LEU A 123 -2.66 -5.15 12.97
N TYR A 124 -3.53 -6.14 13.14
CA TYR A 124 -3.76 -6.77 14.43
C TYR A 124 -2.50 -7.44 14.98
N LEU A 125 -1.78 -8.22 14.15
CA LEU A 125 -0.52 -8.85 14.54
C LEU A 125 0.56 -7.81 14.87
N ALA A 126 0.68 -6.74 14.08
CA ALA A 126 1.61 -5.65 14.38
C ALA A 126 1.28 -4.96 15.71
N GLY A 127 -0.01 -4.80 16.03
CA GLY A 127 -0.46 -4.27 17.32
C GLY A 127 -0.10 -5.17 18.50
N LEU A 128 -0.21 -6.50 18.33
CA LEU A 128 0.16 -7.47 19.38
C LEU A 128 1.67 -7.50 19.66
N GLU A 129 2.50 -7.25 18.67
CA GLU A 129 3.97 -7.19 18.82
C GLU A 129 4.44 -5.89 19.49
N THR A 130 3.58 -4.88 19.63
CA THR A 130 3.95 -3.57 20.18
C THR A 130 3.94 -3.58 21.72
N ASP A 131 5.07 -3.28 22.35
CA ASP A 131 5.15 -3.06 23.81
C ASP A 131 4.61 -1.68 24.18
N ILE A 132 3.43 -1.64 24.81
CA ILE A 132 2.76 -0.40 25.23
C ILE A 132 3.60 0.38 26.23
N GLY A 133 4.32 -0.28 27.13
CA GLY A 133 5.18 0.37 28.13
C GLY A 133 6.32 1.14 27.48
N MET A 134 7.01 0.52 26.53
CA MET A 134 8.06 1.17 25.74
C MET A 134 7.49 2.26 24.85
N PHE A 135 6.34 2.02 24.20
CA PHE A 135 5.66 3.01 23.39
C PHE A 135 5.37 4.30 24.19
N MET A 136 4.79 4.18 25.38
CA MET A 136 4.50 5.34 26.25
C MET A 136 5.77 6.07 26.69
N ARG A 137 6.86 5.36 26.95
CA ARG A 137 8.14 5.97 27.37
C ARG A 137 8.76 6.84 26.27
N TYR A 138 8.62 6.46 25.00
CA TYR A 138 9.20 7.17 23.86
C TYR A 138 8.18 8.02 23.08
N SER A 139 6.94 8.12 23.57
CA SER A 139 5.85 8.82 22.89
C SER A 139 6.17 10.30 22.58
N VAL A 140 6.82 11.02 23.48
CA VAL A 140 7.17 12.45 23.27
C VAL A 140 8.17 12.60 22.12
N VAL A 141 9.24 11.80 22.13
CA VAL A 141 10.25 11.84 21.06
C VAL A 141 9.65 11.32 19.75
N GLY A 142 8.88 10.24 19.81
CA GLY A 142 8.15 9.70 18.67
C GLY A 142 7.18 10.71 18.07
N SER A 143 6.45 11.45 18.89
CA SER A 143 5.56 12.51 18.42
C SER A 143 6.32 13.64 17.71
N ALA A 144 7.44 14.06 18.25
CA ALA A 144 8.28 15.08 17.60
C ALA A 144 8.82 14.59 16.23
N VAL A 145 9.23 13.32 16.17
CA VAL A 145 9.68 12.67 14.92
C VAL A 145 8.52 12.55 13.93
N GLY A 146 7.34 12.11 14.36
CA GLY A 146 6.15 11.99 13.51
C GLY A 146 5.72 13.36 12.96
N VAL A 147 5.58 14.39 13.81
CA VAL A 147 5.23 15.75 13.34
C VAL A 147 6.27 16.29 12.35
N GLY A 148 7.56 16.13 12.64
CA GLY A 148 8.63 16.54 11.72
C GLY A 148 8.58 15.77 10.41
N GLY A 149 8.31 14.45 10.47
CA GLY A 149 8.13 13.57 9.31
C GLY A 149 7.01 14.02 8.42
N VAL A 150 5.80 14.25 8.97
CA VAL A 150 4.63 14.74 8.23
C VAL A 150 4.93 16.06 7.51
N VAL A 151 5.48 17.05 8.22
CA VAL A 151 5.75 18.36 7.64
C VAL A 151 6.75 18.27 6.48
N VAL A 152 7.86 17.56 6.70
CA VAL A 152 8.91 17.42 5.68
C VAL A 152 8.39 16.60 4.49
N SER A 153 7.72 15.48 4.74
CA SER A 153 7.17 14.62 3.68
C SER A 153 6.10 15.35 2.86
N PHE A 154 5.23 16.13 3.52
CA PHE A 154 4.22 16.94 2.83
C PHE A 154 4.85 17.95 1.88
N ILE A 155 5.81 18.74 2.38
CA ILE A 155 6.52 19.75 1.58
C ILE A 155 7.28 19.11 0.42
N LEU A 156 7.98 18.00 0.67
CA LEU A 156 8.72 17.30 -0.37
C LEU A 156 7.79 16.64 -1.41
N GLY A 157 6.64 16.14 -1.00
CA GLY A 157 5.63 15.57 -1.90
C GLY A 157 5.00 16.63 -2.79
N ASP A 158 4.65 17.79 -2.23
CA ASP A 158 4.15 18.95 -2.98
C ASP A 158 5.21 19.48 -3.97
N LEU A 159 6.46 19.63 -3.52
CA LEU A 159 7.59 20.00 -4.35
C LEU A 159 7.81 18.99 -5.50
N ALA A 160 7.78 17.71 -5.20
CA ALA A 160 7.96 16.67 -6.21
C ALA A 160 6.85 16.74 -7.28
N ALA A 161 5.58 16.95 -6.88
CA ALA A 161 4.47 17.11 -7.81
C ALA A 161 4.71 18.25 -8.83
N VAL A 162 5.23 19.37 -8.36
CA VAL A 162 5.54 20.52 -9.22
C VAL A 162 6.75 20.23 -10.10
N LEU A 163 7.84 19.67 -9.55
CA LEU A 163 9.06 19.38 -10.28
C LEU A 163 8.87 18.35 -11.40
N PHE A 164 8.02 17.34 -11.17
CA PHE A 164 7.70 16.32 -12.17
C PHE A 164 6.57 16.72 -13.13
N GLY A 165 6.07 17.96 -13.03
CA GLY A 165 5.02 18.48 -13.91
C GLY A 165 3.64 17.84 -13.67
N LEU A 166 3.43 17.17 -12.54
CA LEU A 166 2.13 16.58 -12.15
C LEU A 166 1.16 17.62 -11.62
N ALA A 167 1.68 18.78 -11.19
CA ALA A 167 0.90 19.89 -10.66
C ALA A 167 1.39 21.22 -11.24
N PRO A 168 0.47 22.18 -11.56
CA PRO A 168 0.84 23.45 -12.19
C PRO A 168 1.58 24.39 -11.24
N SER A 169 1.35 24.29 -9.94
CA SER A 169 1.97 25.15 -8.92
C SER A 169 1.84 24.55 -7.52
N PHE A 170 2.65 25.07 -6.60
CA PHE A 170 2.49 24.78 -5.17
C PHE A 170 1.09 25.18 -4.70
N GLY A 171 0.51 24.35 -3.81
CA GLY A 171 -0.83 24.60 -3.28
C GLY A 171 -1.97 24.34 -4.26
N SER A 172 -1.70 23.90 -5.48
CA SER A 172 -2.76 23.40 -6.37
C SER A 172 -3.33 22.08 -5.80
N PRO A 173 -4.59 21.71 -6.08
CA PRO A 173 -5.20 20.49 -5.58
C PRO A 173 -4.33 19.25 -5.80
N ALA A 174 -3.74 19.10 -6.99
CA ALA A 174 -2.88 17.98 -7.33
C ALA A 174 -1.61 17.93 -6.46
N ALA A 175 -0.97 19.10 -6.22
CA ALA A 175 0.22 19.20 -5.38
C ALA A 175 -0.11 18.88 -3.91
N LEU A 176 -1.18 19.48 -3.36
CA LEU A 176 -1.64 19.22 -1.99
C LEU A 176 -1.99 17.75 -1.76
N PHE A 177 -2.65 17.08 -2.72
CA PHE A 177 -2.92 15.65 -2.62
C PHE A 177 -1.64 14.81 -2.67
N MET A 178 -0.66 15.16 -3.52
CA MET A 178 0.64 14.47 -3.55
C MET A 178 1.41 14.67 -2.25
N GLY A 179 1.39 15.87 -1.69
CA GLY A 179 1.92 16.13 -0.35
C GLY A 179 1.27 15.21 0.69
N THR A 180 -0.07 15.13 0.71
CA THR A 180 -0.82 14.29 1.64
C THR A 180 -0.51 12.80 1.46
N ILE A 181 -0.44 12.29 0.24
CA ILE A 181 -0.08 10.90 -0.04
C ILE A 181 1.34 10.58 0.47
N SER A 182 2.25 11.54 0.34
CA SER A 182 3.65 11.39 0.79
C SER A 182 3.80 11.32 2.31
N THR A 183 2.81 11.78 3.10
CA THR A 183 2.84 11.67 4.56
C THR A 183 2.45 10.28 5.06
N ALA A 184 1.73 9.48 4.28
CA ALA A 184 1.26 8.19 4.72
C ALA A 184 2.42 7.20 4.92
N THR A 185 2.62 6.76 6.16
CA THR A 185 3.69 5.81 6.56
C THR A 185 3.09 4.47 6.97
N SER A 186 3.61 3.36 6.43
CA SER A 186 3.13 2.04 6.82
C SER A 186 3.78 1.54 8.10
N VAL A 187 3.04 1.57 9.21
CA VAL A 187 3.47 1.00 10.50
C VAL A 187 3.78 -0.48 10.37
N GLY A 188 2.94 -1.25 9.67
CA GLY A 188 3.12 -2.71 9.52
C GLY A 188 4.40 -3.09 8.77
N ILE A 189 4.74 -2.38 7.69
CA ILE A 189 6.00 -2.62 6.96
C ILE A 189 7.19 -2.24 7.84
N THR A 190 7.12 -1.10 8.51
CA THR A 190 8.17 -0.61 9.40
C THR A 190 8.43 -1.58 10.55
N ALA A 191 7.38 -2.05 11.23
CA ALA A 191 7.47 -3.05 12.29
C ALA A 191 8.11 -4.35 11.78
N ARG A 192 7.69 -4.85 10.61
CA ARG A 192 8.24 -6.07 10.03
C ARG A 192 9.72 -5.93 9.65
N VAL A 193 10.13 -4.79 9.09
CA VAL A 193 11.55 -4.52 8.78
C VAL A 193 12.39 -4.45 10.06
N LEU A 194 11.90 -3.79 11.11
CA LEU A 194 12.57 -3.70 12.41
C LEU A 194 12.68 -5.08 13.08
N SER A 195 11.60 -5.87 13.04
CA SER A 195 11.58 -7.25 13.56
C SER A 195 12.62 -8.13 12.85
N GLN A 196 12.71 -8.09 11.52
CA GLN A 196 13.72 -8.83 10.76
C GLN A 196 15.17 -8.43 11.08
N ARG A 197 15.35 -7.20 11.56
CA ARG A 197 16.66 -6.68 12.01
C ARG A 197 16.92 -6.86 13.50
N ASN A 198 16.01 -7.49 14.24
CA ASN A 198 16.04 -7.60 15.70
C ASN A 198 16.21 -6.24 16.39
N LYS A 199 15.51 -5.22 15.88
CA LYS A 199 15.54 -3.82 16.35
C LYS A 199 14.19 -3.31 16.82
N LEU A 200 13.18 -4.18 16.89
CA LEU A 200 11.82 -3.79 17.28
C LEU A 200 11.80 -3.17 18.69
N ASP A 201 12.50 -3.82 19.64
CA ASP A 201 12.56 -3.40 21.05
C ASP A 201 13.70 -2.42 21.34
N SER A 202 14.42 -1.94 20.31
CA SER A 202 15.45 -0.92 20.51
C SER A 202 14.82 0.47 20.71
N PRO A 203 15.49 1.39 21.42
CA PRO A 203 15.00 2.76 21.59
C PRO A 203 14.67 3.45 20.25
N GLU A 204 15.51 3.21 19.23
CA GLU A 204 15.32 3.74 17.89
C GLU A 204 14.08 3.11 17.21
N GLY A 205 13.93 1.79 17.32
CA GLY A 205 12.81 1.05 16.74
C GLY A 205 11.48 1.51 17.34
N VAL A 206 11.40 1.60 18.66
CA VAL A 206 10.21 2.07 19.37
C VAL A 206 9.90 3.53 19.02
N THR A 207 10.92 4.39 18.92
CA THR A 207 10.74 5.80 18.52
C THR A 207 10.19 5.91 17.11
N VAL A 208 10.70 5.12 16.17
CA VAL A 208 10.22 5.10 14.77
C VAL A 208 8.77 4.61 14.70
N LEU A 209 8.42 3.55 15.45
CA LEU A 209 7.05 3.06 15.50
C LEU A 209 6.09 4.06 16.14
N ALA A 210 6.50 4.68 17.25
CA ALA A 210 5.71 5.73 17.89
C ALA A 210 5.50 6.93 16.95
N GLY A 211 6.54 7.32 16.21
CA GLY A 211 6.45 8.35 15.17
C GLY A 211 5.47 7.97 14.06
N ALA A 212 5.53 6.75 13.55
CA ALA A 212 4.66 6.27 12.49
C ALA A 212 3.17 6.23 12.90
N VAL A 213 2.89 5.89 14.16
CA VAL A 213 1.52 5.92 14.70
C VAL A 213 0.98 7.35 14.81
N VAL A 214 1.81 8.30 15.26
CA VAL A 214 1.44 9.72 15.29
C VAL A 214 1.23 10.27 13.88
N ASP A 215 2.05 9.82 12.95
CA ASP A 215 1.98 10.15 11.52
C ASP A 215 0.62 9.77 10.91
N ASP A 216 0.11 8.58 11.20
CA ASP A 216 -1.20 8.13 10.74
C ASP A 216 -2.33 9.06 11.21
N VAL A 217 -2.31 9.46 12.48
CA VAL A 217 -3.32 10.41 13.03
C VAL A 217 -3.21 11.77 12.37
N LEU A 218 -1.99 12.29 12.23
CA LEU A 218 -1.74 13.57 11.57
C LEU A 218 -2.09 13.52 10.09
N GLY A 219 -1.83 12.41 9.41
CA GLY A 219 -2.19 12.18 8.01
C GLY A 219 -3.69 12.35 7.75
N ILE A 220 -4.54 11.83 8.65
CA ILE A 220 -6.01 12.01 8.57
C ILE A 220 -6.37 13.50 8.73
N VAL A 221 -5.74 14.22 9.66
CA VAL A 221 -5.99 15.65 9.88
C VAL A 221 -5.53 16.46 8.66
N VAL A 222 -4.34 16.18 8.13
CA VAL A 222 -3.81 16.82 6.91
C VAL A 222 -4.75 16.58 5.74
N LEU A 223 -5.21 15.33 5.53
CA LEU A 223 -6.15 14.98 4.48
C LEU A 223 -7.46 15.78 4.62
N ALA A 224 -8.01 15.90 5.83
CA ALA A 224 -9.22 16.68 6.06
C ALA A 224 -9.06 18.16 5.72
N VAL A 225 -7.90 18.75 6.08
CA VAL A 225 -7.56 20.14 5.72
C VAL A 225 -7.44 20.29 4.20
N VAL A 226 -6.70 19.41 3.55
CA VAL A 226 -6.48 19.45 2.09
C VAL A 226 -7.81 19.31 1.34
N VAL A 227 -8.67 18.36 1.71
CA VAL A 227 -10.00 18.21 1.11
C VAL A 227 -10.84 19.47 1.31
N GLY A 228 -10.79 20.07 2.51
CA GLY A 228 -11.47 21.34 2.81
C GLY A 228 -10.99 22.48 1.91
N VAL A 229 -9.68 22.66 1.78
CA VAL A 229 -9.06 23.69 0.93
C VAL A 229 -9.40 23.46 -0.55
N CYS A 230 -9.30 22.23 -1.05
CA CYS A 230 -9.64 21.90 -2.43
C CYS A 230 -11.11 22.14 -2.75
N ARG A 231 -12.03 21.88 -1.84
CA ARG A 231 -13.46 22.21 -2.00
C ARG A 231 -13.67 23.70 -2.15
N VAL A 232 -13.02 24.52 -1.31
CA VAL A 232 -13.11 25.98 -1.40
C VAL A 232 -12.57 26.50 -2.73
N GLN A 233 -11.44 25.96 -3.18
CA GLN A 233 -10.88 26.32 -4.50
C GLN A 233 -11.84 25.96 -5.65
N ALA A 234 -12.61 24.87 -5.52
CA ALA A 234 -13.55 24.43 -6.54
C ALA A 234 -14.90 25.19 -6.53
N THR A 235 -15.39 25.57 -5.35
CA THR A 235 -16.75 26.14 -5.17
C THR A 235 -16.79 27.62 -4.81
N GLY A 236 -15.64 28.22 -4.49
CA GLY A 236 -15.55 29.62 -4.02
C GLY A 236 -16.14 29.84 -2.61
N GLY A 237 -16.41 28.76 -1.87
CA GLY A 237 -16.93 28.82 -0.49
C GLY A 237 -15.86 29.15 0.56
N ALA A 238 -16.21 29.08 1.84
CA ALA A 238 -15.27 29.16 2.96
C ALA A 238 -14.85 27.78 3.48
N VAL A 239 -13.64 27.66 4.02
CA VAL A 239 -13.19 26.41 4.66
C VAL A 239 -13.99 26.23 5.96
N ASP A 240 -14.62 25.08 6.11
CA ASP A 240 -15.31 24.71 7.35
C ASP A 240 -14.31 24.21 8.40
N TRP A 241 -13.72 25.16 9.11
CA TRP A 241 -12.77 24.90 10.20
C TRP A 241 -13.39 24.13 11.36
N VAL A 242 -14.72 24.23 11.55
CA VAL A 242 -15.44 23.49 12.61
C VAL A 242 -15.44 22.00 12.27
N GLN A 243 -15.74 21.65 11.02
CA GLN A 243 -15.73 20.26 10.57
C GLN A 243 -14.32 19.65 10.67
N ILE A 244 -13.30 20.39 10.26
CA ILE A 244 -11.89 19.98 10.39
C ILE A 244 -11.53 19.77 11.87
N GLY A 245 -11.92 20.70 12.74
CA GLY A 245 -11.72 20.57 14.18
C GLY A 245 -12.41 19.35 14.79
N VAL A 246 -13.62 19.02 14.35
CA VAL A 246 -14.34 17.80 14.80
C VAL A 246 -13.62 16.54 14.34
N ILE A 247 -13.11 16.49 13.10
CA ILE A 247 -12.33 15.34 12.59
C ILE A 247 -11.05 15.17 13.43
N ALA A 248 -10.30 16.24 13.64
CA ALA A 248 -9.10 16.23 14.48
C ALA A 248 -9.40 15.78 15.91
N ALA A 249 -10.47 16.32 16.54
CA ALA A 249 -10.88 15.93 17.88
C ALA A 249 -11.30 14.47 17.97
N ARG A 250 -12.00 13.93 16.97
CA ARG A 250 -12.35 12.50 16.91
C ARG A 250 -11.11 11.62 16.73
N ALA A 251 -10.17 12.02 15.87
CA ALA A 251 -8.91 11.30 15.68
C ALA A 251 -8.09 11.26 16.97
N LEU A 252 -7.98 12.38 17.69
CA LEU A 252 -7.29 12.45 18.98
C LEU A 252 -8.07 11.71 20.08
N GLY A 253 -9.41 11.84 20.11
CA GLY A 253 -10.26 11.17 21.10
C GLY A 253 -10.32 9.65 20.97
N PHE A 254 -9.95 9.11 19.82
CA PHE A 254 -9.78 7.67 19.64
C PHE A 254 -8.54 7.14 20.39
N TRP A 255 -7.57 8.01 20.70
CA TRP A 255 -6.32 7.68 21.38
C TRP A 255 -6.35 7.85 22.89
N VAL A 256 -7.35 8.49 23.45
CA VAL A 256 -7.57 8.71 24.89
C VAL A 256 -8.60 7.74 25.45
#